data_0af96346d8657a31131d33710d59a043
#
_entry.id   0af96346d8657a31131d33710d59a043
#
_cell.length_a   1.000
_cell.length_b   1.000
_cell.length_c   1.000
_cell.angle_alpha   90.00
_cell.angle_beta   90.00
_cell.angle_gamma   90.00
#
_symmetry.space_group_name_H-M   'P 1'
#
loop_
_entity.id
_entity.type
_entity.pdbx_description
1 polymer ?
#
loop_
_entity_poly.entity_id
_entity_poly.type
_entity_poly.pdbx_seq_one_letter_code
_entity_poly.pdbx_strand_id
1 'polypeptide(L)'
;MEATQINKLVQSQRHFFLTGTTLDVNVRIDALKKLYSAIKKHENEIFDALYKDLGKSQFESYMCEVGLTLSEISYMLKHIRTFSREKNVPTPLAQFHSRSFKKPSPRGVVLIMSPWNYPFLLTMEPLVDAIAAGNTAILKPSAYSPYVSDVICLIIKEVFDPAYVSVVTGGRAENNCLLNEHFDYIFFTGSQAVGKEVMRKAAEYLTPVTLELGGKSPCIVTESADLKLAARRIVFGKFLNCGQTCVAPDYIYVQDSIKDQLVKELIHETKRQFTDSPLNNNDYGKIVNEKHFNRISGLIDTSKVVLGGASDADSLRIEPTIMDNVTFDDAVMQEEIFGPLMPILTFHSIEEAVSTVNAHMHPLALYIFTKNKKEARYVTSRCNYGGGCINDTIIHLATSEMGFGGFGESGMGSYHGKAGFDTFSHYKSIVDKKCWLDLPMRYQPYTKSNNSLIHMFLK
;
A
#
# COMPACT_ATOMS: atom_id res chain seq x y z
N MET A 1 1.52 -2.82 26.13
CA MET A 1 2.75 -2.16 26.67
C MET A 1 2.34 -0.81 27.26
N GLU A 2 2.88 -0.43 28.42
CA GLU A 2 2.53 0.86 29.05
C GLU A 2 3.19 2.05 28.34
N ALA A 3 2.59 3.24 28.45
CA ALA A 3 3.06 4.46 27.79
C ALA A 3 4.53 4.79 28.14
N THR A 4 4.93 4.61 29.40
CA THR A 4 6.33 4.83 29.84
C THR A 4 7.33 3.88 29.19
N GLN A 5 6.93 2.64 28.90
CA GLN A 5 7.76 1.66 28.19
C GLN A 5 7.89 2.00 26.70
N ILE A 6 6.79 2.46 26.08
CA ILE A 6 6.78 2.93 24.68
C ILE A 6 7.70 4.14 24.53
N ASN A 7 7.60 5.12 25.43
CA ASN A 7 8.48 6.29 25.41
C ASN A 7 9.97 5.88 25.52
N LYS A 8 10.33 5.02 26.50
CA LYS A 8 11.71 4.51 26.63
C LYS A 8 12.21 3.82 25.37
N LEU A 9 11.34 3.06 24.70
CA LEU A 9 11.66 2.38 23.45
C LEU A 9 11.96 3.38 22.33
N VAL A 10 11.11 4.39 22.14
CA VAL A 10 11.33 5.46 21.15
C VAL A 10 12.64 6.21 21.43
N GLN A 11 12.92 6.54 22.68
CA GLN A 11 14.16 7.21 23.06
C GLN A 11 15.40 6.32 22.82
N SER A 12 15.31 5.01 23.09
CA SER A 12 16.37 4.04 22.79
C SER A 12 16.68 3.99 21.30
N GLN A 13 15.64 3.93 20.45
CA GLN A 13 15.80 3.94 18.98
C GLN A 13 16.38 5.26 18.49
N ARG A 14 15.97 6.39 19.07
CA ARG A 14 16.54 7.71 18.74
C ARG A 14 18.03 7.79 19.10
N HIS A 15 18.39 7.28 20.28
CA HIS A 15 19.79 7.22 20.67
C HIS A 15 20.61 6.35 19.71
N PHE A 16 20.13 5.16 19.39
CA PHE A 16 20.80 4.25 18.44
C PHE A 16 20.92 4.89 17.04
N PHE A 17 19.87 5.53 16.53
CA PHE A 17 19.92 6.23 15.25
C PHE A 17 21.01 7.33 15.25
N LEU A 18 21.13 8.09 16.34
CA LEU A 18 22.12 9.17 16.48
C LEU A 18 23.58 8.67 16.54
N THR A 19 23.82 7.37 16.80
CA THR A 19 25.17 6.80 16.67
C THR A 19 25.68 6.79 15.22
N GLY A 20 24.78 6.91 14.24
CA GLY A 20 25.10 6.83 12.82
C GLY A 20 25.36 5.42 12.30
N THR A 21 25.16 4.38 13.11
CA THR A 21 25.39 2.97 12.72
C THR A 21 24.64 2.59 11.46
N THR A 22 23.39 3.04 11.31
CA THR A 22 22.55 2.75 10.13
C THR A 22 22.92 3.55 8.88
N LEU A 23 23.85 4.51 8.98
CA LEU A 23 24.35 5.25 7.80
C LEU A 23 25.25 4.38 6.91
N ASP A 24 25.93 3.38 7.49
CA ASP A 24 26.68 2.41 6.71
C ASP A 24 25.72 1.48 5.95
N VAL A 25 25.84 1.49 4.61
CA VAL A 25 25.00 0.67 3.73
C VAL A 25 25.24 -0.83 3.94
N ASN A 26 26.42 -1.24 4.42
CA ASN A 26 26.72 -2.66 4.70
C ASN A 26 25.90 -3.16 5.89
N VAL A 27 25.74 -2.35 6.94
CA VAL A 27 24.88 -2.68 8.09
C VAL A 27 23.44 -2.95 7.65
N ARG A 28 22.91 -2.12 6.74
CA ARG A 28 21.56 -2.28 6.18
C ARG A 28 21.43 -3.55 5.32
N ILE A 29 22.44 -3.83 4.49
CA ILE A 29 22.49 -5.04 3.66
C ILE A 29 22.51 -6.29 4.55
N ASP A 30 23.32 -6.30 5.61
CA ASP A 30 23.39 -7.43 6.53
C ASP A 30 22.07 -7.61 7.31
N ALA A 31 21.43 -6.52 7.72
CA ALA A 31 20.11 -6.51 8.32
C ALA A 31 19.05 -7.15 7.41
N LEU A 32 18.99 -6.73 6.15
CA LEU A 32 18.05 -7.28 5.15
C LEU A 32 18.32 -8.75 4.83
N LYS A 33 19.60 -9.19 4.77
CA LYS A 33 19.94 -10.61 4.59
C LYS A 33 19.52 -11.47 5.77
N LYS A 34 19.73 -10.99 6.99
CA LYS A 34 19.28 -11.69 8.21
C LYS A 34 17.76 -11.81 8.23
N LEU A 35 17.04 -10.72 7.90
CA LEU A 35 15.58 -10.72 7.80
C LEU A 35 15.08 -11.72 6.75
N TYR A 36 15.68 -11.74 5.55
CA TYR A 36 15.38 -12.71 4.50
C TYR A 36 15.52 -14.16 5.00
N SER A 37 16.65 -14.45 5.66
CA SER A 37 16.94 -15.80 6.17
C SER A 37 15.97 -16.20 7.29
N ALA A 38 15.60 -15.29 8.17
CA ALA A 38 14.63 -15.55 9.24
C ALA A 38 13.22 -15.80 8.69
N ILE A 39 12.78 -15.02 7.69
CA ILE A 39 11.49 -15.23 7.02
C ILE A 39 11.45 -16.63 6.38
N LYS A 40 12.52 -17.02 5.67
CA LYS A 40 12.62 -18.37 5.08
C LYS A 40 12.62 -19.48 6.14
N LYS A 41 13.27 -19.27 7.27
CA LYS A 41 13.31 -20.22 8.38
C LYS A 41 11.93 -20.43 9.02
N HIS A 42 11.16 -19.36 9.16
CA HIS A 42 9.84 -19.34 9.82
C HIS A 42 8.66 -19.37 8.84
N GLU A 43 8.88 -19.83 7.60
CA GLU A 43 7.86 -19.83 6.54
C GLU A 43 6.60 -20.61 6.92
N ASN A 44 6.78 -21.79 7.56
CA ASN A 44 5.64 -22.60 7.99
C ASN A 44 4.86 -21.97 9.15
N GLU A 45 5.55 -21.35 10.12
CA GLU A 45 4.90 -20.65 11.23
C GLU A 45 4.10 -19.44 10.71
N ILE A 46 4.58 -18.75 9.66
CA ILE A 46 3.84 -17.67 8.99
C ILE A 46 2.58 -18.23 8.34
N PHE A 47 2.67 -19.36 7.60
CA PHE A 47 1.50 -20.00 6.98
C PHE A 47 0.45 -20.41 8.00
N ASP A 48 0.88 -21.05 9.09
CA ASP A 48 -0.02 -21.47 10.18
C ASP A 48 -0.70 -20.27 10.84
N ALA A 49 0.00 -19.17 11.03
CA ALA A 49 -0.54 -17.95 11.60
C ALA A 49 -1.57 -17.30 10.66
N LEU A 50 -1.27 -17.19 9.36
CA LEU A 50 -2.18 -16.67 8.34
C LEU A 50 -3.45 -17.52 8.19
N TYR A 51 -3.31 -18.84 8.29
CA TYR A 51 -4.45 -19.75 8.31
C TYR A 51 -5.33 -19.53 9.57
N LYS A 52 -4.73 -19.40 10.74
CA LYS A 52 -5.47 -19.16 12.00
C LYS A 52 -6.22 -17.82 11.98
N ASP A 53 -5.57 -16.74 11.52
CA ASP A 53 -6.18 -15.41 11.51
C ASP A 53 -7.21 -15.24 10.37
N LEU A 54 -6.88 -15.68 9.15
CA LEU A 54 -7.64 -15.35 7.92
C LEU A 54 -8.12 -16.58 7.13
N GLY A 55 -7.78 -17.79 7.54
CA GLY A 55 -8.10 -19.01 6.80
C GLY A 55 -7.37 -19.15 5.47
N LYS A 56 -6.30 -18.38 5.24
CA LYS A 56 -5.54 -18.41 3.98
C LYS A 56 -4.84 -19.73 3.79
N SER A 57 -4.95 -20.33 2.59
CA SER A 57 -4.17 -21.49 2.22
C SER A 57 -2.67 -21.17 2.15
N GLN A 58 -1.81 -22.18 2.21
CA GLN A 58 -0.35 -22.00 2.08
C GLN A 58 0.02 -21.36 0.74
N PHE A 59 -0.69 -21.72 -0.34
CA PHE A 59 -0.45 -21.15 -1.66
C PHE A 59 -0.77 -19.65 -1.67
N GLU A 60 -1.93 -19.23 -1.19
CA GLU A 60 -2.31 -17.83 -1.11
C GLU A 60 -1.39 -17.05 -0.17
N SER A 61 -1.04 -17.62 0.98
CA SER A 61 -0.11 -17.04 1.94
C SER A 61 1.27 -16.77 1.33
N TYR A 62 1.81 -17.70 0.55
CA TYR A 62 3.07 -17.50 -0.15
C TYR A 62 2.92 -16.46 -1.27
N MET A 63 1.92 -16.64 -2.15
CA MET A 63 1.72 -15.78 -3.32
C MET A 63 1.51 -14.31 -2.94
N CYS A 64 0.75 -14.06 -1.87
CA CYS A 64 0.28 -12.70 -1.53
C CYS A 64 1.04 -12.04 -0.39
N GLU A 65 1.83 -12.79 0.40
CA GLU A 65 2.50 -12.21 1.57
C GLU A 65 3.98 -12.57 1.63
N VAL A 66 4.34 -13.85 1.82
CA VAL A 66 5.73 -14.24 2.03
C VAL A 66 6.56 -14.02 0.77
N GLY A 67 6.07 -14.47 -0.38
CA GLY A 67 6.78 -14.38 -1.65
C GLY A 67 7.03 -12.92 -2.09
N LEU A 68 6.03 -12.04 -1.91
CA LEU A 68 6.17 -10.61 -2.23
C LEU A 68 7.18 -9.95 -1.30
N THR A 69 7.12 -10.21 0.00
CA THR A 69 8.10 -9.70 0.98
C THR A 69 9.54 -10.13 0.64
N LEU A 70 9.74 -11.40 0.30
CA LEU A 70 11.06 -11.92 -0.10
C LEU A 70 11.54 -11.30 -1.42
N SER A 71 10.62 -11.02 -2.35
CA SER A 71 10.90 -10.33 -3.61
C SER A 71 11.35 -8.90 -3.35
N GLU A 72 10.68 -8.15 -2.47
CA GLU A 72 11.04 -6.78 -2.10
C GLU A 72 12.41 -6.72 -1.43
N ILE A 73 12.71 -7.63 -0.48
CA ILE A 73 14.05 -7.73 0.12
C ILE A 73 15.12 -7.97 -0.96
N SER A 74 14.85 -8.90 -1.88
CA SER A 74 15.78 -9.23 -2.96
C SER A 74 16.03 -8.04 -3.90
N TYR A 75 14.96 -7.31 -4.22
CA TYR A 75 15.05 -6.08 -5.00
C TYR A 75 15.89 -5.02 -4.29
N MET A 76 15.62 -4.77 -3.01
CA MET A 76 16.39 -3.81 -2.21
C MET A 76 17.86 -4.21 -2.09
N LEU A 77 18.17 -5.48 -1.83
CA LEU A 77 19.57 -5.97 -1.77
C LEU A 77 20.33 -5.70 -3.08
N LYS A 78 19.67 -5.82 -4.22
CA LYS A 78 20.25 -5.54 -5.54
C LYS A 78 20.50 -4.05 -5.76
N HIS A 79 19.64 -3.17 -5.26
CA HIS A 79 19.61 -1.76 -5.65
C HIS A 79 20.10 -0.79 -4.55
N ILE A 80 20.12 -1.18 -3.28
CA ILE A 80 20.38 -0.31 -2.13
C ILE A 80 21.66 0.52 -2.23
N ARG A 81 22.75 -0.07 -2.78
CA ARG A 81 24.00 0.66 -2.99
C ARG A 81 23.85 1.80 -3.99
N THR A 82 23.03 1.59 -5.02
CA THR A 82 22.76 2.61 -6.05
C THR A 82 21.84 3.69 -5.51
N PHE A 83 20.79 3.30 -4.77
CA PHE A 83 19.84 4.24 -4.17
C PHE A 83 20.49 5.14 -3.11
N SER A 84 21.45 4.61 -2.35
CA SER A 84 22.17 5.33 -1.29
C SER A 84 23.25 6.29 -1.80
N ARG A 85 23.57 6.31 -3.09
CA ARG A 85 24.61 7.20 -3.64
C ARG A 85 24.14 8.63 -3.80
N GLU A 86 25.09 9.54 -3.70
CA GLU A 86 24.90 10.93 -4.12
C GLU A 86 24.63 10.98 -5.62
N LYS A 87 23.64 11.76 -6.03
CA LYS A 87 23.26 11.94 -7.44
C LYS A 87 23.59 13.36 -7.88
N ASN A 88 24.59 13.50 -8.74
CA ASN A 88 24.93 14.79 -9.33
C ASN A 88 23.77 15.33 -10.17
N VAL A 89 23.59 16.64 -10.11
CA VAL A 89 22.64 17.39 -10.93
C VAL A 89 23.38 18.52 -11.63
N PRO A 90 22.85 19.07 -12.74
CA PRO A 90 23.45 20.22 -13.42
C PRO A 90 23.64 21.39 -12.45
N THR A 91 24.83 21.99 -12.48
CA THR A 91 25.14 23.21 -11.71
C THR A 91 24.99 24.43 -12.63
N PRO A 92 24.16 25.42 -12.28
CA PRO A 92 24.02 26.65 -13.07
C PRO A 92 25.36 27.37 -13.23
N LEU A 93 25.57 28.00 -14.39
CA LEU A 93 26.82 28.74 -14.70
C LEU A 93 27.10 29.86 -13.67
N ALA A 94 26.05 30.51 -13.16
CA ALA A 94 26.18 31.51 -12.10
C ALA A 94 26.84 30.98 -10.81
N GLN A 95 26.89 29.66 -10.61
CA GLN A 95 27.53 28.99 -9.48
C GLN A 95 28.90 28.37 -9.85
N PHE A 96 29.47 28.71 -10.99
CA PHE A 96 30.79 28.27 -11.40
C PHE A 96 31.84 28.72 -10.34
N HIS A 97 32.73 27.92 -9.82
CA HIS A 97 33.04 26.51 -10.02
C HIS A 97 32.47 25.69 -8.84
N SER A 98 31.42 24.95 -9.06
CA SER A 98 30.74 24.17 -8.02
C SER A 98 30.29 22.80 -8.54
N ARG A 99 30.06 21.89 -7.61
CA ARG A 99 29.38 20.60 -7.85
C ARG A 99 28.05 20.61 -7.09
N SER A 100 26.93 20.40 -7.81
CA SER A 100 25.61 20.27 -7.23
C SER A 100 25.19 18.80 -7.21
N PHE A 101 24.67 18.33 -6.06
CA PHE A 101 24.20 16.95 -5.92
C PHE A 101 23.09 16.82 -4.89
N LYS A 102 22.28 15.75 -5.07
CA LYS A 102 21.30 15.29 -4.11
C LYS A 102 21.89 14.12 -3.32
N LYS A 103 21.74 14.13 -1.99
CA LYS A 103 22.21 13.07 -1.10
C LYS A 103 21.02 12.52 -0.32
N PRO A 104 20.67 11.22 -0.45
CA PRO A 104 19.66 10.60 0.39
C PRO A 104 20.15 10.53 1.83
N SER A 105 19.25 10.74 2.75
CA SER A 105 19.48 10.67 4.19
C SER A 105 18.28 10.02 4.85
N PRO A 106 18.44 9.06 5.78
CA PRO A 106 17.30 8.51 6.51
C PRO A 106 16.53 9.62 7.24
N ARG A 107 15.26 9.40 7.47
CA ARG A 107 14.43 10.33 8.24
C ARG A 107 14.75 10.27 9.73
N GLY A 108 14.89 9.08 10.31
CA GLY A 108 15.16 8.88 11.73
C GLY A 108 14.48 7.67 12.32
N VAL A 109 13.71 7.88 13.38
CA VAL A 109 12.87 6.87 14.02
C VAL A 109 11.52 6.87 13.34
N VAL A 110 11.11 5.74 12.75
CA VAL A 110 9.85 5.64 12.00
C VAL A 110 8.85 4.72 12.71
N LEU A 111 7.57 5.07 12.62
CA LEU A 111 6.46 4.23 13.05
C LEU A 111 5.79 3.62 11.82
N ILE A 112 5.60 2.29 11.82
CA ILE A 112 4.88 1.55 10.80
C ILE A 112 3.66 0.90 11.46
N MET A 113 2.47 1.37 11.11
CA MET A 113 1.19 0.84 11.60
C MET A 113 0.49 0.10 10.48
N SER A 114 0.30 -1.20 10.64
CA SER A 114 -0.20 -2.09 9.58
C SER A 114 -1.57 -2.67 9.88
N PRO A 115 -2.36 -3.00 8.82
CA PRO A 115 -3.70 -3.56 8.93
C PRO A 115 -3.66 -5.08 9.14
N TRP A 116 -4.83 -5.69 9.10
CA TRP A 116 -5.06 -7.11 9.39
C TRP A 116 -5.29 -7.98 8.15
N ASN A 117 -5.49 -7.40 6.97
CA ASN A 117 -5.91 -8.16 5.78
C ASN A 117 -4.77 -8.86 5.03
N TYR A 118 -3.60 -8.23 4.99
CA TYR A 118 -2.32 -8.84 4.59
C TYR A 118 -1.28 -8.49 5.67
N PRO A 119 -1.46 -9.06 6.87
CA PRO A 119 -0.78 -8.56 8.07
C PRO A 119 0.73 -8.75 8.03
N PHE A 120 1.23 -9.82 7.40
CA PHE A 120 2.66 -10.05 7.26
C PHE A 120 3.28 -9.12 6.22
N LEU A 121 2.74 -9.10 5.00
CA LEU A 121 3.24 -8.27 3.89
C LEU A 121 3.24 -6.79 4.27
N LEU A 122 2.08 -6.25 4.69
CA LEU A 122 1.90 -4.82 4.96
C LEU A 122 2.63 -4.33 6.22
N THR A 123 3.19 -5.25 7.02
CA THR A 123 4.14 -4.90 8.08
C THR A 123 5.58 -4.96 7.59
N MET A 124 5.93 -5.99 6.83
CA MET A 124 7.31 -6.28 6.47
C MET A 124 7.82 -5.45 5.29
N GLU A 125 7.01 -5.22 4.26
CA GLU A 125 7.45 -4.42 3.10
C GLU A 125 7.85 -2.98 3.48
N PRO A 126 7.03 -2.19 4.21
CA PRO A 126 7.47 -0.88 4.66
C PRO A 126 8.69 -0.93 5.60
N LEU A 127 8.85 -2.02 6.37
CA LEU A 127 10.05 -2.22 7.19
C LEU A 127 11.29 -2.42 6.33
N VAL A 128 11.20 -3.22 5.27
CA VAL A 128 12.30 -3.44 4.31
C VAL A 128 12.76 -2.12 3.71
N ASP A 129 11.82 -1.27 3.29
CA ASP A 129 12.08 0.05 2.74
C ASP A 129 12.74 0.99 3.76
N ALA A 130 12.22 0.98 5.00
CA ALA A 130 12.74 1.78 6.10
C ALA A 130 14.19 1.40 6.46
N ILE A 131 14.48 0.09 6.55
CA ILE A 131 15.85 -0.42 6.78
C ILE A 131 16.76 -0.05 5.61
N ALA A 132 16.32 -0.25 4.37
CA ALA A 132 17.09 0.09 3.18
C ALA A 132 17.47 1.58 3.15
N ALA A 133 16.57 2.46 3.57
CA ALA A 133 16.82 3.89 3.66
C ALA A 133 17.71 4.28 4.87
N GLY A 134 17.87 3.41 5.88
CA GLY A 134 18.75 3.60 7.03
C GLY A 134 18.05 4.14 8.29
N ASN A 135 16.75 3.93 8.42
CA ASN A 135 15.97 4.31 9.61
C ASN A 135 16.01 3.24 10.69
N THR A 136 15.64 3.62 11.91
CA THR A 136 15.16 2.70 12.95
C THR A 136 13.63 2.62 12.85
N ALA A 137 13.03 1.52 13.31
CA ALA A 137 11.60 1.31 13.10
C ALA A 137 10.90 0.71 14.32
N ILE A 138 9.71 1.22 14.63
CA ILE A 138 8.75 0.59 15.53
C ILE A 138 7.57 0.10 14.69
N LEU A 139 7.29 -1.21 14.76
CA LEU A 139 6.19 -1.86 14.08
C LEU A 139 5.00 -1.96 15.01
N LYS A 140 3.82 -1.64 14.50
CA LYS A 140 2.55 -1.82 15.20
C LYS A 140 1.59 -2.64 14.34
N PRO A 141 1.71 -3.98 14.34
CA PRO A 141 0.79 -4.86 13.63
C PRO A 141 -0.61 -4.80 14.25
N SER A 142 -1.61 -5.21 13.46
CA SER A 142 -3.01 -5.16 13.89
C SER A 142 -3.32 -6.14 15.01
N ALA A 143 -4.13 -5.70 15.97
CA ALA A 143 -4.69 -6.58 17.01
C ALA A 143 -5.74 -7.59 16.46
N TYR A 144 -6.22 -7.42 15.23
CA TYR A 144 -7.18 -8.34 14.61
C TYR A 144 -6.52 -9.56 13.95
N SER A 145 -5.18 -9.56 13.85
CA SER A 145 -4.37 -10.69 13.38
C SER A 145 -3.32 -11.07 14.42
N PRO A 146 -3.73 -11.62 15.57
CA PRO A 146 -2.85 -11.85 16.71
C PRO A 146 -1.79 -12.91 16.42
N TYR A 147 -2.12 -13.99 15.73
CA TYR A 147 -1.16 -15.07 15.43
C TYR A 147 -0.05 -14.58 14.50
N VAL A 148 -0.39 -13.80 13.46
CA VAL A 148 0.63 -13.19 12.59
C VAL A 148 1.46 -12.15 13.33
N SER A 149 0.84 -11.36 14.23
CA SER A 149 1.58 -10.42 15.08
C SER A 149 2.61 -11.11 15.98
N ASP A 150 2.28 -12.29 16.52
CA ASP A 150 3.20 -13.09 17.34
C ASP A 150 4.38 -13.63 16.53
N VAL A 151 4.15 -14.12 15.30
CA VAL A 151 5.23 -14.56 14.40
C VAL A 151 6.11 -13.39 13.96
N ILE A 152 5.53 -12.24 13.68
CA ILE A 152 6.31 -11.00 13.42
C ILE A 152 7.21 -10.67 14.62
N CYS A 153 6.67 -10.72 15.85
CA CYS A 153 7.45 -10.51 17.07
C CYS A 153 8.60 -11.52 17.21
N LEU A 154 8.35 -12.79 16.90
CA LEU A 154 9.37 -13.85 16.93
C LEU A 154 10.53 -13.52 15.96
N ILE A 155 10.21 -13.26 14.71
CA ILE A 155 11.19 -12.95 13.65
C ILE A 155 11.99 -11.68 14.00
N ILE A 156 11.32 -10.60 14.40
CA ILE A 156 11.99 -9.33 14.71
C ILE A 156 12.93 -9.48 15.91
N LYS A 157 12.51 -10.16 16.97
CA LYS A 157 13.35 -10.42 18.15
C LYS A 157 14.56 -11.33 17.84
N GLU A 158 14.43 -12.26 16.89
CA GLU A 158 15.56 -13.10 16.46
C GLU A 158 16.63 -12.29 15.69
N VAL A 159 16.17 -11.31 14.89
CA VAL A 159 17.02 -10.63 13.90
C VAL A 159 17.61 -9.31 14.42
N PHE A 160 16.87 -8.56 15.24
CA PHE A 160 17.19 -7.17 15.55
C PHE A 160 17.31 -6.88 17.05
N ASP A 161 18.24 -6.01 17.38
CA ASP A 161 18.22 -5.30 18.67
C ASP A 161 16.98 -4.39 18.73
N PRO A 162 16.25 -4.35 19.87
CA PRO A 162 15.09 -3.48 20.03
C PRO A 162 15.37 -1.98 19.77
N ALA A 163 16.59 -1.53 19.97
CA ALA A 163 16.99 -0.17 19.64
C ALA A 163 17.08 0.08 18.12
N TYR A 164 17.12 -0.96 17.29
CA TYR A 164 17.11 -0.83 15.83
C TYR A 164 15.71 -1.06 15.26
N VAL A 165 15.10 -2.23 15.52
CA VAL A 165 13.73 -2.57 15.10
C VAL A 165 12.98 -3.23 16.25
N SER A 166 11.79 -2.76 16.54
CA SER A 166 10.94 -3.30 17.61
C SER A 166 9.49 -3.48 17.17
N VAL A 167 8.77 -4.34 17.88
CA VAL A 167 7.33 -4.54 17.69
C VAL A 167 6.59 -4.15 18.97
N VAL A 168 5.54 -3.35 18.83
CA VAL A 168 4.58 -3.03 19.87
C VAL A 168 3.26 -3.69 19.50
N THR A 169 2.88 -4.77 20.19
CA THR A 169 1.56 -5.40 20.04
C THR A 169 0.53 -4.72 20.92
N GLY A 170 -0.75 -4.93 20.60
CA GLY A 170 -1.86 -4.39 21.37
C GLY A 170 -2.88 -3.68 20.48
N GLY A 171 -3.85 -3.03 21.12
CA GLY A 171 -5.00 -2.44 20.46
C GLY A 171 -4.98 -0.91 20.43
N ARG A 172 -6.18 -0.33 20.65
CA ARG A 172 -6.37 1.13 20.58
C ARG A 172 -5.54 1.91 21.60
N ALA A 173 -5.33 1.34 22.79
CA ALA A 173 -4.56 2.00 23.84
C ALA A 173 -3.10 2.20 23.42
N GLU A 174 -2.47 1.15 22.90
CA GLU A 174 -1.09 1.21 22.40
C GLU A 174 -0.96 2.09 21.16
N ASN A 175 -1.96 2.08 20.27
CA ASN A 175 -1.99 2.99 19.12
C ASN A 175 -1.96 4.45 19.59
N ASN A 176 -2.78 4.81 20.57
CA ASN A 176 -2.82 6.17 21.10
C ASN A 176 -1.51 6.54 21.80
N CYS A 177 -0.90 5.62 22.55
CA CYS A 177 0.40 5.87 23.18
C CYS A 177 1.49 6.13 22.12
N LEU A 178 1.55 5.30 21.07
CA LEU A 178 2.52 5.49 19.98
C LEU A 178 2.30 6.81 19.25
N LEU A 179 1.05 7.16 18.91
CA LEU A 179 0.75 8.40 18.19
C LEU A 179 0.97 9.67 19.01
N ASN A 180 1.14 9.55 20.33
CA ASN A 180 1.54 10.67 21.18
C ASN A 180 3.07 10.83 21.29
N GLU A 181 3.87 9.89 20.75
CA GLU A 181 5.32 9.99 20.71
C GLU A 181 5.80 10.74 19.45
N HIS A 182 6.98 11.35 19.55
CA HIS A 182 7.61 12.04 18.42
C HIS A 182 8.34 11.03 17.53
N PHE A 183 7.79 10.77 16.35
CA PHE A 183 8.45 10.05 15.25
C PHE A 183 8.92 11.02 14.17
N ASP A 184 9.95 10.61 13.42
CA ASP A 184 10.47 11.38 12.28
C ASP A 184 9.73 11.04 10.98
N TYR A 185 8.96 9.93 10.97
CA TYR A 185 8.04 9.53 9.91
C TYR A 185 7.00 8.53 10.42
N ILE A 186 5.78 8.59 9.88
CA ILE A 186 4.73 7.60 10.15
C ILE A 186 4.24 7.02 8.83
N PHE A 187 4.30 5.69 8.72
CA PHE A 187 3.68 4.93 7.63
C PHE A 187 2.46 4.20 8.19
N PHE A 188 1.31 4.48 7.64
CA PHE A 188 0.05 3.92 8.10
C PHE A 188 -0.73 3.30 6.94
N THR A 189 -1.19 2.06 7.12
CA THR A 189 -2.15 1.40 6.24
C THR A 189 -3.39 1.03 7.02
N GLY A 190 -4.57 1.42 6.54
CA GLY A 190 -5.83 1.12 7.22
C GLY A 190 -7.01 1.96 6.75
N SER A 191 -7.99 2.16 7.64
CA SER A 191 -9.19 2.93 7.31
C SER A 191 -8.96 4.44 7.26
N GLN A 192 -9.73 5.14 6.43
CA GLN A 192 -9.70 6.62 6.33
C GLN A 192 -9.91 7.32 7.68
N ALA A 193 -10.79 6.79 8.52
CA ALA A 193 -11.07 7.38 9.84
C ALA A 193 -9.82 7.37 10.73
N VAL A 194 -9.06 6.27 10.75
CA VAL A 194 -7.82 6.17 11.51
C VAL A 194 -6.69 6.96 10.82
N GLY A 195 -6.63 6.96 9.49
CA GLY A 195 -5.67 7.78 8.73
C GLY A 195 -5.77 9.28 9.06
N LYS A 196 -7.00 9.81 9.16
CA LYS A 196 -7.25 11.18 9.62
C LYS A 196 -6.75 11.44 11.04
N GLU A 197 -6.87 10.46 11.94
CA GLU A 197 -6.35 10.56 13.31
C GLU A 197 -4.81 10.55 13.32
N VAL A 198 -4.19 9.67 12.53
CA VAL A 198 -2.72 9.65 12.35
C VAL A 198 -2.22 11.02 11.86
N MET A 199 -2.86 11.60 10.84
CA MET A 199 -2.50 12.94 10.34
C MET A 199 -2.62 14.01 11.42
N ARG A 200 -3.71 14.00 12.20
CA ARG A 200 -3.95 14.97 13.27
C ARG A 200 -2.86 14.90 14.33
N LYS A 201 -2.46 13.68 14.72
CA LYS A 201 -1.40 13.46 15.69
C LYS A 201 -0.01 13.80 15.13
N ALA A 202 0.27 13.43 13.90
CA ALA A 202 1.52 13.77 13.22
C ALA A 202 1.73 15.30 13.12
N ALA A 203 0.65 16.07 12.95
CA ALA A 203 0.72 17.53 12.87
C ALA A 203 1.24 18.18 14.15
N GLU A 204 1.11 17.57 15.33
CA GLU A 204 1.62 18.08 16.60
C GLU A 204 3.16 18.22 16.58
N TYR A 205 3.86 17.40 15.79
CA TYR A 205 5.32 17.38 15.64
C TYR A 205 5.81 17.72 14.24
N LEU A 206 4.90 18.09 13.32
CA LEU A 206 5.19 18.28 11.88
C LEU A 206 5.77 17.00 11.24
N THR A 207 5.40 15.84 11.75
CA THR A 207 5.86 14.54 11.24
C THR A 207 5.22 14.26 9.89
N PRO A 208 6.01 14.03 8.81
CA PRO A 208 5.46 13.63 7.53
C PRO A 208 4.89 12.20 7.60
N VAL A 209 3.85 11.95 6.79
CA VAL A 209 3.14 10.68 6.78
C VAL A 209 3.01 10.10 5.37
N THR A 210 2.98 8.78 5.26
CA THR A 210 2.36 8.04 4.15
C THR A 210 1.11 7.38 4.67
N LEU A 211 0.02 7.51 3.93
CA LEU A 211 -1.28 6.91 4.26
C LEU A 211 -1.73 6.04 3.08
N GLU A 212 -1.87 4.75 3.34
CA GLU A 212 -2.45 3.78 2.42
C GLU A 212 -3.84 3.42 2.93
N LEU A 213 -4.85 3.93 2.24
CA LEU A 213 -6.25 3.86 2.67
C LEU A 213 -7.07 3.07 1.66
N GLY A 214 -8.31 2.74 2.01
CA GLY A 214 -9.22 2.06 1.12
C GLY A 214 -10.02 3.02 0.22
N GLY A 215 -10.91 2.42 -0.57
CA GLY A 215 -11.83 3.14 -1.45
C GLY A 215 -12.70 2.18 -2.25
N LYS A 216 -13.72 2.70 -2.94
CA LYS A 216 -14.58 1.90 -3.83
C LYS A 216 -13.94 1.80 -5.22
N SER A 217 -13.07 0.82 -5.42
CA SER A 217 -12.31 0.59 -6.65
C SER A 217 -13.22 0.09 -7.79
N PRO A 218 -13.47 0.89 -8.86
CA PRO A 218 -14.30 0.49 -9.98
C PRO A 218 -13.60 -0.51 -10.90
N CYS A 219 -14.37 -1.45 -11.45
CA CYS A 219 -13.94 -2.31 -12.53
C CYS A 219 -14.83 -2.08 -13.75
N ILE A 220 -14.37 -1.27 -14.69
CA ILE A 220 -15.09 -0.86 -15.89
C ILE A 220 -14.92 -1.95 -16.96
N VAL A 221 -16.04 -2.42 -17.54
CA VAL A 221 -16.01 -3.43 -18.61
C VAL A 221 -16.78 -2.89 -19.81
N THR A 222 -16.09 -2.64 -20.93
CA THR A 222 -16.70 -2.12 -22.18
C THR A 222 -17.10 -3.26 -23.12
N GLU A 223 -17.96 -2.96 -24.08
CA GLU A 223 -18.45 -3.94 -25.09
C GLU A 223 -17.33 -4.59 -25.91
N SER A 224 -16.17 -3.95 -26.02
CA SER A 224 -15.03 -4.48 -26.75
C SER A 224 -14.18 -5.48 -25.93
N ALA A 225 -14.48 -5.69 -24.64
CA ALA A 225 -13.72 -6.56 -23.76
C ALA A 225 -13.81 -8.04 -24.18
N ASP A 226 -12.80 -8.82 -23.82
CA ASP A 226 -12.88 -10.28 -23.84
C ASP A 226 -13.56 -10.76 -22.56
N LEU A 227 -14.85 -11.03 -22.63
CA LEU A 227 -15.69 -11.28 -21.45
C LEU A 227 -15.27 -12.52 -20.66
N LYS A 228 -14.82 -13.59 -21.33
CA LYS A 228 -14.33 -14.80 -20.63
C LYS A 228 -13.05 -14.53 -19.86
N LEU A 229 -12.11 -13.83 -20.50
CA LEU A 229 -10.87 -13.44 -19.84
C LEU A 229 -11.11 -12.42 -18.72
N ALA A 230 -11.99 -11.43 -18.98
CA ALA A 230 -12.38 -10.44 -17.99
C ALA A 230 -13.00 -11.10 -16.76
N ALA A 231 -13.99 -11.97 -16.94
CA ALA A 231 -14.63 -12.69 -15.83
C ALA A 231 -13.63 -13.47 -14.99
N ARG A 232 -12.69 -14.21 -15.61
CA ARG A 232 -11.64 -14.96 -14.91
C ARG A 232 -10.79 -14.07 -14.02
N ARG A 233 -10.32 -12.93 -14.53
CA ARG A 233 -9.45 -12.00 -13.82
C ARG A 233 -10.18 -11.19 -12.76
N ILE A 234 -11.43 -10.82 -13.04
CA ILE A 234 -12.30 -10.12 -12.09
C ILE A 234 -12.60 -11.02 -10.88
N VAL A 235 -13.01 -12.27 -11.12
CA VAL A 235 -13.33 -13.25 -10.08
C VAL A 235 -12.11 -13.50 -9.19
N PHE A 236 -10.94 -13.69 -9.78
CA PHE A 236 -9.68 -13.80 -9.03
C PHE A 236 -9.43 -12.57 -8.16
N GLY A 237 -9.40 -11.37 -8.74
CA GLY A 237 -9.06 -10.17 -7.99
C GLY A 237 -10.11 -9.74 -6.97
N LYS A 238 -11.39 -10.09 -7.21
CA LYS A 238 -12.47 -9.78 -6.27
C LYS A 238 -12.50 -10.70 -5.07
N PHE A 239 -12.29 -12.01 -5.27
CA PHE A 239 -12.50 -12.98 -4.20
C PHE A 239 -11.22 -13.47 -3.53
N LEU A 240 -10.04 -13.05 -3.99
CA LEU A 240 -8.78 -13.25 -3.28
C LEU A 240 -8.90 -12.69 -1.86
N ASN A 241 -8.41 -13.42 -0.86
CA ASN A 241 -8.54 -13.07 0.57
C ASN A 241 -10.01 -12.78 0.99
N CYS A 242 -10.97 -13.49 0.40
CA CYS A 242 -12.41 -13.24 0.60
C CYS A 242 -12.81 -11.78 0.30
N GLY A 243 -12.16 -11.11 -0.64
CA GLY A 243 -12.42 -9.72 -0.99
C GLY A 243 -11.94 -8.70 0.04
N GLN A 244 -11.22 -9.11 1.08
CA GLN A 244 -10.66 -8.24 2.11
C GLN A 244 -9.35 -7.59 1.65
N THR A 245 -9.42 -6.88 0.51
CA THR A 245 -8.29 -6.31 -0.20
C THR A 245 -8.62 -4.88 -0.63
N CYS A 246 -7.79 -3.92 -0.25
CA CYS A 246 -7.98 -2.49 -0.53
C CYS A 246 -8.04 -2.16 -2.04
N VAL A 247 -7.47 -3.01 -2.88
CA VAL A 247 -7.48 -2.91 -4.34
C VAL A 247 -8.42 -3.92 -5.00
N ALA A 248 -9.22 -4.71 -4.25
CA ALA A 248 -10.22 -5.58 -4.86
C ALA A 248 -11.17 -4.74 -5.72
N PRO A 249 -11.62 -5.23 -6.90
CA PRO A 249 -12.76 -4.65 -7.59
C PRO A 249 -13.92 -4.52 -6.60
N ASP A 250 -14.27 -3.30 -6.20
CA ASP A 250 -15.32 -3.12 -5.20
C ASP A 250 -16.71 -3.24 -5.83
N TYR A 251 -16.83 -2.75 -7.07
CA TYR A 251 -18.01 -2.97 -7.93
C TYR A 251 -17.60 -3.14 -9.39
N ILE A 252 -18.45 -3.88 -10.15
CA ILE A 252 -18.31 -4.05 -11.58
C ILE A 252 -19.23 -3.03 -12.27
N TYR A 253 -18.65 -2.19 -13.10
CA TYR A 253 -19.36 -1.19 -13.88
C TYR A 253 -19.27 -1.58 -15.34
N VAL A 254 -20.33 -2.20 -15.85
CA VAL A 254 -20.36 -2.86 -17.16
C VAL A 254 -21.23 -2.11 -18.16
N GLN A 255 -20.80 -2.04 -19.40
CA GLN A 255 -21.63 -1.47 -20.47
C GLN A 255 -22.92 -2.30 -20.64
N ASP A 256 -24.06 -1.64 -20.65
CA ASP A 256 -25.39 -2.26 -20.58
C ASP A 256 -25.62 -3.34 -21.65
N SER A 257 -25.13 -3.11 -22.88
CA SER A 257 -25.27 -4.03 -24.02
C SER A 257 -24.68 -5.44 -23.79
N ILE A 258 -23.74 -5.58 -22.84
CA ILE A 258 -23.02 -6.83 -22.58
C ILE A 258 -23.23 -7.37 -21.15
N LYS A 259 -24.04 -6.70 -20.31
CA LYS A 259 -24.22 -7.03 -18.90
C LYS A 259 -24.58 -8.50 -18.69
N ASP A 260 -25.64 -8.97 -19.35
CA ASP A 260 -26.17 -10.34 -19.15
C ASP A 260 -25.16 -11.42 -19.56
N GLN A 261 -24.35 -11.14 -20.59
CA GLN A 261 -23.31 -12.05 -21.03
C GLN A 261 -22.15 -12.06 -19.99
N LEU A 262 -21.73 -10.89 -19.50
CA LEU A 262 -20.68 -10.82 -18.46
C LEU A 262 -21.12 -11.52 -17.17
N VAL A 263 -22.37 -11.33 -16.71
CA VAL A 263 -22.93 -11.99 -15.53
C VAL A 263 -22.84 -13.51 -15.65
N LYS A 264 -23.19 -14.07 -16.81
CA LYS A 264 -23.09 -15.53 -17.07
C LYS A 264 -21.63 -16.01 -16.97
N GLU A 265 -20.69 -15.28 -17.54
CA GLU A 265 -19.26 -15.64 -17.47
C GLU A 265 -18.70 -15.49 -16.04
N LEU A 266 -19.12 -14.47 -15.27
CA LEU A 266 -18.76 -14.30 -13.87
C LEU A 266 -19.27 -15.46 -13.01
N ILE A 267 -20.54 -15.87 -13.19
CA ILE A 267 -21.11 -17.03 -12.49
C ILE A 267 -20.32 -18.30 -12.83
N HIS A 268 -20.05 -18.53 -14.12
CA HIS A 268 -19.29 -19.69 -14.58
C HIS A 268 -17.88 -19.73 -13.95
N GLU A 269 -17.14 -18.62 -14.00
CA GLU A 269 -15.79 -18.56 -13.47
C GLU A 269 -15.76 -18.65 -11.92
N THR A 270 -16.76 -18.10 -11.23
CA THR A 270 -16.87 -18.22 -9.78
C THR A 270 -17.04 -19.67 -9.35
N LYS A 271 -17.94 -20.41 -9.99
CA LYS A 271 -18.11 -21.85 -9.74
C LYS A 271 -16.86 -22.65 -10.08
N ARG A 272 -16.17 -22.29 -11.17
CA ARG A 272 -14.93 -22.94 -11.58
C ARG A 272 -13.79 -22.76 -10.57
N GLN A 273 -13.63 -21.54 -10.02
CA GLN A 273 -12.53 -21.22 -9.10
C GLN A 273 -12.80 -21.64 -7.66
N PHE A 274 -14.05 -21.56 -7.20
CA PHE A 274 -14.43 -21.77 -5.81
C PHE A 274 -15.29 -23.03 -5.56
N THR A 275 -15.55 -23.82 -6.60
CA THR A 275 -16.41 -25.02 -6.58
C THR A 275 -17.91 -24.69 -6.33
N ASP A 276 -18.75 -25.72 -6.26
CA ASP A 276 -20.18 -25.56 -5.91
C ASP A 276 -20.43 -25.45 -4.40
N SER A 277 -19.40 -25.59 -3.58
CA SER A 277 -19.47 -25.52 -2.11
C SER A 277 -18.35 -24.65 -1.56
N PRO A 278 -18.34 -23.33 -1.81
CA PRO A 278 -17.23 -22.46 -1.39
C PRO A 278 -16.96 -22.47 0.11
N LEU A 279 -18.01 -22.59 0.94
CA LEU A 279 -17.87 -22.62 2.40
C LEU A 279 -17.08 -23.84 2.93
N ASN A 280 -17.03 -24.93 2.15
CA ASN A 280 -16.27 -26.14 2.45
C ASN A 280 -14.93 -26.22 1.72
N ASN A 281 -14.58 -25.20 0.92
CA ASN A 281 -13.31 -25.17 0.19
C ASN A 281 -12.17 -24.74 1.14
N ASN A 282 -11.16 -25.62 1.28
CA ASN A 282 -10.00 -25.36 2.14
C ASN A 282 -9.07 -24.25 1.62
N ASP A 283 -9.13 -23.95 0.32
CA ASP A 283 -8.38 -22.84 -0.28
C ASP A 283 -9.10 -21.48 -0.19
N TYR A 284 -10.36 -21.49 0.28
CA TYR A 284 -11.13 -20.27 0.48
C TYR A 284 -11.03 -19.83 1.95
N GLY A 285 -10.59 -18.59 2.18
CA GLY A 285 -10.35 -18.04 3.50
C GLY A 285 -11.63 -17.75 4.32
N LYS A 286 -11.49 -16.90 5.34
CA LYS A 286 -12.59 -16.45 6.19
C LYS A 286 -12.54 -14.94 6.42
N ILE A 287 -13.63 -14.38 6.88
CA ILE A 287 -13.68 -12.99 7.35
C ILE A 287 -12.93 -12.91 8.70
N VAL A 288 -12.17 -11.85 8.88
CA VAL A 288 -11.21 -11.72 9.99
C VAL A 288 -11.83 -11.84 11.39
N ASN A 289 -13.06 -11.36 11.57
CA ASN A 289 -13.78 -11.44 12.85
C ASN A 289 -15.30 -11.28 12.66
N GLU A 290 -16.04 -11.57 13.73
CA GLU A 290 -17.51 -11.52 13.78
C GLU A 290 -18.07 -10.11 13.44
N LYS A 291 -17.41 -9.04 13.90
CA LYS A 291 -17.85 -7.67 13.61
C LYS A 291 -17.90 -7.40 12.09
N HIS A 292 -16.82 -7.77 11.37
CA HIS A 292 -16.77 -7.59 9.92
C HIS A 292 -17.66 -8.60 9.19
N PHE A 293 -17.79 -9.83 9.70
CA PHE A 293 -18.72 -10.81 9.17
C PHE A 293 -20.17 -10.28 9.19
N ASN A 294 -20.64 -9.80 10.35
CA ASN A 294 -21.98 -9.26 10.51
C ASN A 294 -22.22 -8.02 9.63
N ARG A 295 -21.22 -7.13 9.52
CA ARG A 295 -21.31 -5.97 8.62
C ARG A 295 -21.49 -6.39 7.17
N ILE A 296 -20.65 -7.31 6.67
CA ILE A 296 -20.69 -7.75 5.27
C ILE A 296 -21.97 -8.53 4.97
N SER A 297 -22.38 -9.44 5.85
CA SER A 297 -23.63 -10.19 5.71
C SER A 297 -24.85 -9.26 5.68
N GLY A 298 -24.82 -8.17 6.44
CA GLY A 298 -25.88 -7.15 6.43
C GLY A 298 -25.97 -6.31 5.15
N LEU A 299 -24.97 -6.39 4.24
CA LEU A 299 -25.00 -5.73 2.95
C LEU A 299 -25.64 -6.59 1.84
N ILE A 300 -25.96 -7.86 2.11
CA ILE A 300 -26.52 -8.78 1.12
C ILE A 300 -28.02 -8.51 0.97
N ASP A 301 -28.41 -7.91 -0.16
CA ASP A 301 -29.82 -7.87 -0.59
C ASP A 301 -30.13 -9.15 -1.36
N THR A 302 -30.84 -10.08 -0.72
CA THR A 302 -31.18 -11.39 -1.29
C THR A 302 -32.01 -11.32 -2.58
N SER A 303 -32.75 -10.23 -2.80
CA SER A 303 -33.54 -10.02 -4.02
C SER A 303 -32.66 -9.73 -5.25
N LYS A 304 -31.42 -9.32 -5.03
CA LYS A 304 -30.42 -8.99 -6.09
C LYS A 304 -29.35 -10.06 -6.27
N VAL A 305 -29.33 -11.09 -5.40
CA VAL A 305 -28.34 -12.16 -5.49
C VAL A 305 -28.63 -13.07 -6.67
N VAL A 306 -27.64 -13.25 -7.55
CA VAL A 306 -27.72 -14.18 -8.71
C VAL A 306 -26.79 -15.38 -8.54
N LEU A 307 -25.84 -15.33 -7.60
CA LEU A 307 -24.98 -16.44 -7.18
C LEU A 307 -24.50 -16.22 -5.73
N GLY A 308 -24.41 -17.30 -4.96
CA GLY A 308 -23.93 -17.27 -3.57
C GLY A 308 -24.96 -16.73 -2.61
N GLY A 309 -24.54 -15.94 -1.63
CA GLY A 309 -25.40 -15.32 -0.61
C GLY A 309 -25.50 -16.11 0.69
N ALA A 310 -25.07 -17.36 0.74
CA ALA A 310 -25.02 -18.11 1.98
C ALA A 310 -23.78 -17.72 2.82
N SER A 311 -23.93 -17.89 4.13
CA SER A 311 -22.85 -17.60 5.09
C SER A 311 -22.91 -18.56 6.26
N ASP A 312 -21.77 -18.79 6.89
CA ASP A 312 -21.61 -19.60 8.09
C ASP A 312 -20.90 -18.77 9.16
N ALA A 313 -21.65 -18.46 10.21
CA ALA A 313 -21.18 -17.62 11.31
C ALA A 313 -20.14 -18.33 12.21
N ASP A 314 -20.18 -19.66 12.31
CA ASP A 314 -19.24 -20.41 13.13
C ASP A 314 -17.85 -20.43 12.51
N SER A 315 -17.77 -20.55 11.19
CA SER A 315 -16.50 -20.47 10.43
C SER A 315 -16.13 -19.07 9.97
N LEU A 316 -17.01 -18.08 10.15
CA LEU A 316 -16.89 -16.70 9.64
C LEU A 316 -16.73 -16.65 8.10
N ARG A 317 -17.33 -17.57 7.37
CA ARG A 317 -17.28 -17.65 5.92
C ARG A 317 -18.54 -17.09 5.27
N ILE A 318 -18.35 -16.34 4.19
CA ILE A 318 -19.43 -15.83 3.32
C ILE A 318 -19.08 -16.30 1.91
N GLU A 319 -20.06 -16.88 1.21
CA GLU A 319 -19.83 -17.31 -0.18
C GLU A 319 -19.44 -16.15 -1.08
N PRO A 320 -18.62 -16.39 -2.11
CA PRO A 320 -18.48 -15.46 -3.24
C PRO A 320 -19.85 -15.14 -3.79
N THR A 321 -20.30 -13.89 -3.63
CA THR A 321 -21.67 -13.46 -3.89
C THR A 321 -21.73 -12.45 -5.01
N ILE A 322 -22.50 -12.73 -6.07
CA ILE A 322 -22.73 -11.83 -7.18
C ILE A 322 -24.13 -11.23 -7.03
N MET A 323 -24.21 -9.89 -7.05
CA MET A 323 -25.46 -9.13 -6.95
C MET A 323 -25.67 -8.35 -8.24
N ASP A 324 -26.79 -8.60 -8.92
CA ASP A 324 -27.16 -7.90 -10.16
C ASP A 324 -28.23 -6.82 -9.92
N ASN A 325 -28.38 -5.92 -10.88
CA ASN A 325 -29.31 -4.79 -10.81
C ASN A 325 -29.08 -3.90 -9.58
N VAL A 326 -27.83 -3.72 -9.21
CA VAL A 326 -27.42 -2.82 -8.12
C VAL A 326 -27.37 -1.38 -8.63
N THR A 327 -27.76 -0.45 -7.78
CA THR A 327 -27.69 1.00 -8.01
C THR A 327 -26.76 1.66 -7.01
N PHE A 328 -26.35 2.89 -7.28
CA PHE A 328 -25.50 3.65 -6.34
C PHE A 328 -26.19 3.98 -5.00
N ASP A 329 -27.54 3.88 -4.93
CA ASP A 329 -28.32 4.10 -3.71
C ASP A 329 -28.38 2.87 -2.78
N ASP A 330 -27.99 1.69 -3.26
CA ASP A 330 -28.03 0.46 -2.48
C ASP A 330 -27.01 0.47 -1.34
N ALA A 331 -27.32 -0.19 -0.24
CA ALA A 331 -26.47 -0.25 0.95
C ALA A 331 -25.03 -0.73 0.66
N VAL A 332 -24.88 -1.70 -0.25
CA VAL A 332 -23.59 -2.26 -0.69
C VAL A 332 -22.70 -1.23 -1.41
N MET A 333 -23.29 -0.11 -1.87
CA MET A 333 -22.57 0.96 -2.56
C MET A 333 -22.23 2.16 -1.68
N GLN A 334 -22.71 2.23 -0.43
CA GLN A 334 -22.50 3.39 0.45
C GLN A 334 -21.13 3.41 1.14
N GLU A 335 -20.47 2.25 1.26
CA GLU A 335 -19.13 2.12 1.84
C GLU A 335 -18.28 1.12 1.06
N GLU A 336 -16.96 1.09 1.31
CA GLU A 336 -16.08 0.03 0.81
C GLU A 336 -16.54 -1.32 1.36
N ILE A 337 -16.76 -2.30 0.48
CA ILE A 337 -17.31 -3.60 0.87
C ILE A 337 -16.33 -4.38 1.74
N PHE A 338 -15.07 -4.46 1.31
CA PHE A 338 -14.00 -5.20 1.99
C PHE A 338 -14.42 -6.63 2.36
N GLY A 339 -15.03 -7.31 1.37
CA GLY A 339 -15.64 -8.63 1.52
C GLY A 339 -16.05 -9.24 0.18
N PRO A 340 -16.57 -10.49 0.19
CA PRO A 340 -16.79 -11.28 -1.02
C PRO A 340 -18.12 -10.98 -1.71
N LEU A 341 -18.54 -9.72 -1.77
CA LEU A 341 -19.74 -9.29 -2.48
C LEU A 341 -19.34 -8.53 -3.73
N MET A 342 -19.87 -8.92 -4.88
CA MET A 342 -19.61 -8.35 -6.22
C MET A 342 -20.89 -7.71 -6.77
N PRO A 343 -21.15 -6.43 -6.47
CA PRO A 343 -22.27 -5.70 -7.07
C PRO A 343 -21.97 -5.35 -8.53
N ILE A 344 -22.99 -5.48 -9.39
CA ILE A 344 -22.92 -5.17 -10.82
C ILE A 344 -23.85 -4.01 -11.12
N LEU A 345 -23.29 -2.93 -11.68
CA LEU A 345 -23.96 -1.74 -12.14
C LEU A 345 -23.72 -1.56 -13.65
N THR A 346 -24.56 -0.80 -14.31
CA THR A 346 -24.46 -0.57 -15.77
C THR A 346 -24.24 0.89 -16.11
N PHE A 347 -23.58 1.13 -17.26
CA PHE A 347 -23.46 2.42 -17.91
C PHE A 347 -23.76 2.32 -19.41
N HIS A 348 -24.17 3.43 -20.04
CA HIS A 348 -24.47 3.48 -21.47
C HIS A 348 -23.26 3.92 -22.31
N SER A 349 -22.46 4.86 -21.82
CA SER A 349 -21.29 5.38 -22.53
C SER A 349 -20.04 5.47 -21.63
N ILE A 350 -18.87 5.43 -22.26
CA ILE A 350 -17.61 5.54 -21.51
C ILE A 350 -17.46 6.92 -20.83
N GLU A 351 -18.08 7.96 -21.41
CA GLU A 351 -18.14 9.31 -20.84
C GLU A 351 -18.95 9.33 -19.54
N GLU A 352 -20.09 8.63 -19.52
CA GLU A 352 -20.88 8.44 -18.30
C GLU A 352 -20.08 7.69 -17.23
N ALA A 353 -19.41 6.60 -17.60
CA ALA A 353 -18.58 5.83 -16.66
C ALA A 353 -17.51 6.71 -16.02
N VAL A 354 -16.78 7.50 -16.81
CA VAL A 354 -15.75 8.42 -16.33
C VAL A 354 -16.34 9.51 -15.43
N SER A 355 -17.48 10.09 -15.83
CA SER A 355 -18.18 11.13 -15.06
C SER A 355 -18.60 10.60 -13.68
N THR A 356 -19.18 9.39 -13.67
CA THR A 356 -19.62 8.73 -12.44
C THR A 356 -18.46 8.42 -11.50
N VAL A 357 -17.36 7.85 -12.01
CA VAL A 357 -16.16 7.57 -11.20
C VAL A 357 -15.61 8.86 -10.58
N ASN A 358 -15.54 9.94 -11.36
CA ASN A 358 -15.01 11.22 -10.87
C ASN A 358 -15.96 11.96 -9.92
N ALA A 359 -17.25 11.63 -9.91
CA ALA A 359 -18.22 12.18 -8.97
C ALA A 359 -18.14 11.55 -7.56
N HIS A 360 -17.43 10.44 -7.42
CA HIS A 360 -17.23 9.74 -6.15
C HIS A 360 -15.81 9.99 -5.60
N MET A 361 -15.54 9.49 -4.40
CA MET A 361 -14.21 9.54 -3.79
C MET A 361 -13.16 8.88 -4.68
N HIS A 362 -11.96 9.45 -4.72
CA HIS A 362 -10.84 8.90 -5.51
C HIS A 362 -10.48 7.49 -5.02
N PRO A 363 -10.64 6.45 -5.86
CA PRO A 363 -10.36 5.07 -5.45
C PRO A 363 -8.85 4.80 -5.36
N LEU A 364 -8.47 3.82 -4.55
CA LEU A 364 -7.10 3.33 -4.52
C LEU A 364 -6.72 2.63 -5.82
N ALA A 365 -7.66 1.85 -6.39
CA ALA A 365 -7.43 1.20 -7.67
C ALA A 365 -8.56 1.47 -8.68
N LEU A 366 -8.22 1.43 -9.98
CA LEU A 366 -9.15 1.47 -11.09
C LEU A 366 -8.77 0.42 -12.13
N TYR A 367 -9.77 -0.31 -12.62
CA TYR A 367 -9.60 -1.36 -13.63
C TYR A 367 -10.45 -1.07 -14.84
N ILE A 368 -9.90 -1.33 -16.03
CA ILE A 368 -10.66 -1.26 -17.27
C ILE A 368 -10.38 -2.49 -18.15
N PHE A 369 -11.44 -3.18 -18.56
CA PHE A 369 -11.40 -4.26 -19.54
C PHE A 369 -11.93 -3.76 -20.87
N THR A 370 -11.05 -3.71 -21.88
CA THR A 370 -11.35 -3.22 -23.22
C THR A 370 -10.29 -3.67 -24.22
N LYS A 371 -10.66 -3.96 -25.47
CA LYS A 371 -9.71 -4.09 -26.59
C LYS A 371 -9.47 -2.75 -27.30
N ASN A 372 -10.25 -1.72 -26.99
CA ASN A 372 -10.14 -0.40 -27.59
C ASN A 372 -9.13 0.47 -26.83
N LYS A 373 -7.95 0.66 -27.43
CA LYS A 373 -6.88 1.50 -26.84
C LYS A 373 -7.28 2.96 -26.59
N LYS A 374 -8.27 3.50 -27.35
CA LYS A 374 -8.74 4.86 -27.13
C LYS A 374 -9.57 4.96 -25.86
N GLU A 375 -10.45 3.99 -25.59
CA GLU A 375 -11.22 3.89 -24.34
C GLU A 375 -10.27 3.73 -23.14
N ALA A 376 -9.29 2.80 -23.21
CA ALA A 376 -8.30 2.63 -22.16
C ALA A 376 -7.58 3.95 -21.82
N ARG A 377 -7.10 4.68 -22.85
CA ARG A 377 -6.46 5.99 -22.67
C ARG A 377 -7.43 7.04 -22.13
N TYR A 378 -8.66 7.05 -22.59
CA TYR A 378 -9.69 7.99 -22.18
C TYR A 378 -9.95 7.87 -20.67
N VAL A 379 -10.16 6.65 -20.16
CA VAL A 379 -10.38 6.38 -18.74
C VAL A 379 -9.12 6.71 -17.92
N THR A 380 -7.97 6.16 -18.30
CA THR A 380 -6.72 6.31 -17.51
C THR A 380 -6.20 7.75 -17.46
N SER A 381 -6.58 8.60 -18.42
CA SER A 381 -6.17 10.01 -18.44
C SER A 381 -7.17 10.97 -17.79
N ARG A 382 -8.41 10.54 -17.51
CA ARG A 382 -9.48 11.43 -17.01
C ARG A 382 -9.95 11.08 -15.60
N CYS A 383 -9.71 9.86 -15.15
CA CYS A 383 -10.00 9.48 -13.76
C CYS A 383 -8.76 9.68 -12.89
N ASN A 384 -8.98 10.15 -11.65
CA ASN A 384 -7.95 10.25 -10.63
C ASN A 384 -8.06 9.04 -9.70
N TYR A 385 -6.96 8.28 -9.53
CA TYR A 385 -6.88 7.07 -8.70
C TYR A 385 -5.43 6.78 -8.33
N GLY A 386 -5.19 5.88 -7.38
CA GLY A 386 -3.83 5.53 -6.96
C GLY A 386 -3.08 4.74 -8.03
N GLY A 387 -3.58 3.58 -8.39
CA GLY A 387 -2.99 2.71 -9.43
C GLY A 387 -4.03 1.82 -10.08
N GLY A 388 -3.66 0.98 -11.06
CA GLY A 388 -4.66 0.11 -11.71
C GLY A 388 -4.14 -0.73 -12.85
N CYS A 389 -5.05 -1.46 -13.49
CA CYS A 389 -4.72 -2.33 -14.60
C CYS A 389 -5.62 -2.10 -15.82
N ILE A 390 -5.07 -2.28 -17.00
CA ILE A 390 -5.81 -2.45 -18.25
C ILE A 390 -5.88 -3.95 -18.53
N ASN A 391 -7.08 -4.49 -18.65
CA ASN A 391 -7.36 -5.90 -18.90
C ASN A 391 -6.85 -6.87 -17.81
N ASP A 392 -6.66 -6.39 -16.60
CA ASP A 392 -6.39 -7.22 -15.42
C ASP A 392 -6.90 -6.53 -14.15
N THR A 393 -6.72 -7.19 -12.99
CA THR A 393 -7.03 -6.65 -11.67
C THR A 393 -5.85 -6.87 -10.73
N ILE A 394 -5.72 -6.09 -9.70
CA ILE A 394 -4.78 -6.17 -8.56
C ILE A 394 -3.28 -6.28 -8.86
N ILE A 395 -2.84 -6.86 -9.98
CA ILE A 395 -1.43 -7.21 -10.24
C ILE A 395 -0.47 -5.99 -10.33
N HIS A 396 -1.00 -4.76 -10.45
CA HIS A 396 -0.17 -3.55 -10.46
C HIS A 396 0.63 -3.34 -9.17
N LEU A 397 0.20 -3.96 -8.06
CA LEU A 397 0.91 -3.92 -6.78
C LEU A 397 2.06 -4.95 -6.69
N ALA A 398 2.09 -5.96 -7.56
CA ALA A 398 3.03 -7.08 -7.45
C ALA A 398 4.36 -6.82 -8.15
N THR A 399 4.86 -5.58 -8.12
CA THR A 399 6.15 -5.21 -8.71
C THR A 399 6.85 -4.12 -7.91
N SER A 400 8.14 -4.32 -7.63
CA SER A 400 9.01 -3.32 -6.99
C SER A 400 9.48 -2.21 -7.95
N GLU A 401 9.13 -2.28 -9.25
CA GLU A 401 9.53 -1.27 -10.24
C GLU A 401 8.57 -0.07 -10.32
N MET A 402 7.37 -0.19 -9.75
CA MET A 402 6.37 0.87 -9.67
C MET A 402 6.02 1.15 -8.23
N GLY A 403 5.89 2.44 -7.88
CA GLY A 403 5.36 2.81 -6.58
C GLY A 403 3.87 2.47 -6.47
N PHE A 404 3.46 2.00 -5.30
CA PHE A 404 2.07 1.76 -4.93
C PHE A 404 1.63 2.82 -3.92
N GLY A 405 0.45 3.41 -4.10
CA GLY A 405 -0.09 4.41 -3.18
C GLY A 405 -1.39 5.02 -3.67
N GLY A 406 -2.11 5.66 -2.74
CA GLY A 406 -3.40 6.28 -2.99
C GLY A 406 -3.30 7.72 -3.50
N PHE A 407 -4.46 8.26 -3.88
CA PHE A 407 -4.66 9.64 -4.31
C PHE A 407 -5.88 10.24 -3.60
N GLY A 408 -5.74 11.43 -3.00
CA GLY A 408 -6.83 12.09 -2.30
C GLY A 408 -7.34 11.28 -1.10
N GLU A 409 -8.59 10.85 -1.14
CA GLU A 409 -9.21 10.10 -0.04
C GLU A 409 -8.70 8.67 0.11
N SER A 410 -8.08 8.11 -0.93
CA SER A 410 -7.47 6.78 -0.86
C SER A 410 -6.05 6.78 -0.31
N GLY A 411 -5.43 7.96 -0.12
CA GLY A 411 -4.14 8.04 0.55
C GLY A 411 -3.22 9.14 0.04
N MET A 412 -1.99 9.13 0.54
CA MET A 412 -0.90 10.02 0.14
C MET A 412 0.44 9.34 0.33
N GLY A 413 1.38 9.64 -0.57
CA GLY A 413 2.67 8.97 -0.64
C GLY A 413 2.62 7.71 -1.49
N SER A 414 3.73 6.98 -1.56
CA SER A 414 3.81 5.68 -2.22
C SER A 414 5.00 4.89 -1.71
N TYR A 415 4.98 3.57 -1.87
CA TYR A 415 6.06 2.68 -1.45
C TYR A 415 6.26 1.55 -2.49
N HIS A 416 7.01 0.55 -2.24
CA HIS A 416 7.63 -0.47 -3.07
C HIS A 416 8.88 0.04 -3.80
N GLY A 417 9.92 -0.76 -3.76
CA GLY A 417 11.15 -0.55 -4.49
C GLY A 417 11.77 0.84 -4.29
N LYS A 418 12.08 1.49 -5.41
CA LYS A 418 12.67 2.84 -5.36
C LYS A 418 11.76 3.87 -4.69
N ALA A 419 10.45 3.77 -4.88
CA ALA A 419 9.50 4.70 -4.25
C ALA A 419 9.50 4.54 -2.72
N GLY A 420 9.58 3.30 -2.23
CA GLY A 420 9.68 3.01 -0.80
C GLY A 420 10.97 3.55 -0.19
N PHE A 421 12.11 3.30 -0.83
CA PHE A 421 13.38 3.90 -0.40
C PHE A 421 13.29 5.44 -0.33
N ASP A 422 12.67 6.09 -1.32
CA ASP A 422 12.51 7.55 -1.36
C ASP A 422 11.56 8.06 -0.26
N THR A 423 10.48 7.35 0.00
CA THR A 423 9.50 7.66 1.05
C THR A 423 10.15 7.71 2.43
N PHE A 424 11.01 6.75 2.74
CA PHE A 424 11.76 6.70 4.00
C PHE A 424 13.07 7.50 3.99
N SER A 425 13.33 8.28 2.92
CA SER A 425 14.51 9.13 2.78
C SER A 425 14.13 10.60 2.68
N HIS A 426 15.06 11.46 3.14
CA HIS A 426 15.05 12.88 2.82
C HIS A 426 16.24 13.20 1.91
N TYR A 427 16.00 13.89 0.79
CA TYR A 427 17.04 14.26 -0.15
C TYR A 427 17.62 15.65 0.15
N LYS A 428 18.84 15.69 0.70
CA LYS A 428 19.59 16.94 0.92
C LYS A 428 20.10 17.46 -0.41
N SER A 429 19.79 18.70 -0.76
CA SER A 429 20.35 19.39 -1.91
C SER A 429 21.62 20.16 -1.47
N ILE A 430 22.77 19.80 -2.03
CA ILE A 430 24.08 20.29 -1.61
C ILE A 430 24.80 20.90 -2.81
N VAL A 431 25.38 22.10 -2.59
CA VAL A 431 26.32 22.73 -3.51
C VAL A 431 27.70 22.76 -2.87
N ASP A 432 28.65 22.00 -3.42
CA ASP A 432 30.05 22.02 -3.05
C ASP A 432 30.77 23.08 -3.86
N LYS A 433 30.94 24.30 -3.29
CA LYS A 433 31.59 25.45 -3.92
C LYS A 433 33.09 25.39 -3.70
N LYS A 434 33.90 25.57 -4.75
CA LYS A 434 35.35 25.68 -4.64
C LYS A 434 35.77 26.99 -3.97
N CYS A 435 36.74 26.90 -3.06
CA CYS A 435 37.18 28.04 -2.27
C CYS A 435 38.23 28.95 -2.99
N TRP A 436 38.83 28.45 -4.09
CA TRP A 436 39.86 29.18 -4.83
C TRP A 436 39.28 30.21 -5.80
N LEU A 437 37.99 30.15 -6.10
CA LEU A 437 37.29 31.09 -6.96
C LEU A 437 36.06 31.63 -6.28
N ASP A 438 35.97 32.94 -6.18
CA ASP A 438 34.76 33.64 -5.79
C ASP A 438 34.37 34.68 -6.83
N LEU A 439 33.08 34.87 -7.04
CA LEU A 439 32.54 35.82 -7.99
C LEU A 439 32.04 37.08 -7.24
N PRO A 440 32.77 38.19 -7.28
CA PRO A 440 32.45 39.37 -6.44
C PRO A 440 31.15 40.02 -6.82
N MET A 441 30.58 39.77 -8.00
CA MET A 441 29.35 40.41 -8.50
C MET A 441 28.12 40.13 -7.64
N ARG A 442 28.13 39.13 -6.78
CA ARG A 442 27.01 38.78 -5.89
C ARG A 442 27.00 39.57 -4.55
N TYR A 443 28.10 40.26 -4.24
CA TYR A 443 28.25 40.98 -2.99
C TYR A 443 27.96 42.48 -3.16
N GLN A 444 27.54 43.12 -2.09
CA GLN A 444 27.42 44.58 -2.02
C GLN A 444 28.80 45.24 -2.02
N PRO A 445 28.89 46.49 -2.54
CA PRO A 445 27.84 47.30 -3.13
C PRO A 445 27.47 46.86 -4.55
N TYR A 446 26.16 46.85 -4.88
CA TYR A 446 25.67 46.48 -6.20
C TYR A 446 25.91 47.61 -7.23
N THR A 447 26.81 47.36 -8.15
CA THR A 447 27.14 48.30 -9.24
C THR A 447 26.32 48.02 -10.50
N LYS A 448 26.26 49.00 -11.44
CA LYS A 448 25.59 48.80 -12.72
C LYS A 448 26.20 47.63 -13.55
N SER A 449 27.53 47.44 -13.46
CA SER A 449 28.22 46.29 -14.08
C SER A 449 27.83 44.95 -13.46
N ASN A 450 27.72 44.88 -12.14
CA ASN A 450 27.24 43.67 -11.45
C ASN A 450 25.82 43.33 -11.86
N ASN A 451 24.95 44.34 -12.00
CA ASN A 451 23.57 44.16 -12.46
C ASN A 451 23.51 43.56 -13.88
N SER A 452 24.31 44.09 -14.81
CA SER A 452 24.37 43.56 -16.19
C SER A 452 24.87 42.13 -16.24
N LEU A 453 25.86 41.75 -15.44
CA LEU A 453 26.39 40.40 -15.33
C LEU A 453 25.33 39.43 -14.75
N ILE A 454 24.64 39.83 -13.69
CA ILE A 454 23.55 39.01 -13.12
C ILE A 454 22.46 38.76 -14.14
N HIS A 455 22.02 39.76 -14.87
CA HIS A 455 21.02 39.59 -15.93
C HIS A 455 21.46 38.66 -17.05
N MET A 456 22.77 38.59 -17.36
CA MET A 456 23.30 37.66 -18.35
C MET A 456 23.30 36.19 -17.86
N PHE A 457 23.55 35.94 -16.55
CA PHE A 457 23.65 34.63 -15.97
C PHE A 457 22.32 34.02 -15.50
N LEU A 458 21.31 34.84 -15.22
CA LEU A 458 20.00 34.44 -14.71
C LEU A 458 18.88 34.52 -15.76
N LYS A 459 19.20 34.25 -17.02
CA LYS A 459 18.22 34.20 -18.13
C LYS A 459 17.48 32.89 -18.16
#